data_c5e7caa16651dc539c36ccdd4dd4e3c8
#
_entry.id   c5e7caa16651dc539c36ccdd4dd4e3c8
#
_cell.length_a   1.000
_cell.length_b   1.000
_cell.length_c   1.000
_cell.angle_alpha   90.00
_cell.angle_beta   90.00
_cell.angle_gamma   90.00
#
_symmetry.space_group_name_H-M   'P 1'
#
loop_
_entity.id
_entity.type
_entity.pdbx_description
1 polymer ?
#
loop_
_entity_poly.entity_id
_entity_poly.type
_entity_poly.pdbx_seq_one_letter_code
_entity_poly.pdbx_strand_id
1 'polypeptide(L)'
;FTQKTKAYSEAIQWPYKRIAGTTEIKRNDIIVFNFPAGDTLIVGSENPDYYSQIRTNARIFQAQDPGLSREQAEKLVREKMWERFEITTRPVDKRENYIKRGVGMPGDILELKDAQLYVNGKMSDNPENLQYRYEVRTNGTPLNRMKLQDIGLSLEDIGIPSTVNYFPLTLEMVEKLKKFPNVVEINRTKEVSPNPDIFPFDTLNYPWNVDNFGPLYVPKK
;
A
#
# COMPACT_ATOMS: atom_id res chain seq x y z
N PHE A 1 24.43 15.48 -7.13
CA PHE A 1 24.36 14.05 -7.43
C PHE A 1 23.84 13.89 -8.86
N THR A 2 24.69 13.39 -9.75
CA THR A 2 24.25 13.08 -11.13
C THR A 2 23.37 11.82 -11.09
N GLN A 3 22.18 11.91 -11.66
CA GLN A 3 21.18 10.82 -11.73
C GLN A 3 21.69 9.50 -12.38
N LYS A 4 22.92 9.49 -12.89
CA LYS A 4 23.55 8.36 -13.59
C LYS A 4 24.50 7.53 -12.73
N THR A 5 24.75 7.90 -11.48
CA THR A 5 25.72 7.19 -10.63
C THR A 5 24.99 6.45 -9.51
N LYS A 6 25.27 5.15 -9.35
CA LYS A 6 24.75 4.38 -8.22
C LYS A 6 25.19 5.01 -6.90
N ALA A 7 24.30 5.13 -5.93
CA ALA A 7 24.59 5.65 -4.60
C ALA A 7 25.45 4.68 -3.74
N TYR A 8 25.90 3.57 -4.30
CA TYR A 8 26.71 2.54 -3.66
C TYR A 8 27.76 2.00 -4.60
N SER A 9 28.85 1.45 -4.05
CA SER A 9 29.93 0.80 -4.80
C SER A 9 29.64 -0.69 -4.92
N GLU A 10 29.93 -1.25 -6.08
CA GLU A 10 29.93 -2.72 -6.33
C GLU A 10 31.33 -3.29 -6.41
N ALA A 11 32.37 -2.48 -6.14
CA ALA A 11 33.78 -2.90 -6.20
C ALA A 11 34.12 -3.95 -5.14
N ILE A 12 33.43 -3.91 -3.99
CA ILE A 12 33.59 -4.90 -2.94
C ILE A 12 32.19 -5.44 -2.63
N GLN A 13 32.00 -6.74 -2.87
CA GLN A 13 30.75 -7.44 -2.59
C GLN A 13 31.02 -8.54 -1.56
N TRP A 14 30.44 -8.40 -0.38
CA TRP A 14 30.44 -9.46 0.62
C TRP A 14 29.28 -10.41 0.34
N PRO A 15 29.48 -11.74 0.54
CA PRO A 15 28.37 -12.68 0.40
C PRO A 15 27.25 -12.30 1.38
N TYR A 16 26.02 -12.23 0.88
CA TYR A 16 24.85 -11.96 1.72
C TYR A 16 24.68 -13.06 2.76
N LYS A 17 24.71 -12.66 4.03
CA LYS A 17 24.50 -13.60 5.15
C LYS A 17 23.41 -13.02 6.06
N ARG A 18 22.38 -13.81 6.30
CA ARG A 18 21.41 -13.51 7.36
C ARG A 18 22.06 -13.74 8.72
N ILE A 19 22.00 -12.72 9.56
CA ILE A 19 22.37 -12.85 10.98
C ILE A 19 21.23 -13.58 11.67
N ALA A 20 21.56 -14.47 12.64
CA ALA A 20 20.56 -15.13 13.46
C ALA A 20 19.71 -14.09 14.21
N GLY A 21 18.40 -14.33 14.26
CA GLY A 21 17.50 -13.47 15.01
C GLY A 21 17.81 -13.53 16.52
N THR A 22 17.71 -12.40 17.19
CA THR A 22 17.90 -12.30 18.65
C THR A 22 16.62 -12.53 19.43
N THR A 23 15.46 -12.36 18.79
CA THR A 23 14.13 -12.51 19.38
C THR A 23 13.16 -13.13 18.39
N GLU A 24 12.15 -13.80 18.88
CA GLU A 24 11.04 -14.28 18.07
C GLU A 24 10.07 -13.13 17.76
N ILE A 25 9.63 -13.07 16.50
CA ILE A 25 8.62 -12.11 16.07
C ILE A 25 7.26 -12.55 16.62
N LYS A 26 6.53 -11.62 17.23
CA LYS A 26 5.17 -11.82 17.75
C LYS A 26 4.15 -11.06 16.91
N ARG A 27 2.90 -11.49 17.01
CA ARG A 27 1.79 -10.74 16.40
C ARG A 27 1.73 -9.32 16.95
N ASN A 28 1.48 -8.37 16.06
CA ASN A 28 1.46 -6.93 16.29
C ASN A 28 2.83 -6.25 16.50
N ASP A 29 3.94 -6.99 16.41
CA ASP A 29 5.26 -6.34 16.37
C ASP A 29 5.39 -5.45 15.14
N ILE A 30 6.15 -4.37 15.30
CA ILE A 30 6.53 -3.51 14.19
C ILE A 30 7.76 -4.11 13.52
N ILE A 31 7.64 -4.49 12.26
CA ILE A 31 8.66 -5.21 11.51
C ILE A 31 9.22 -4.30 10.42
N VAL A 32 10.55 -4.25 10.33
CA VAL A 32 11.28 -3.66 9.21
C VAL A 32 11.70 -4.76 8.25
N PHE A 33 11.40 -4.60 6.97
CA PHE A 33 11.76 -5.58 5.95
C PHE A 33 12.08 -4.91 4.61
N ASN A 34 12.92 -5.57 3.82
CA ASN A 34 13.18 -5.14 2.45
C ASN A 34 11.97 -5.44 1.57
N PHE A 35 11.47 -4.43 0.85
CA PHE A 35 10.29 -4.60 0.00
C PHE A 35 10.60 -5.55 -1.16
N PRO A 36 9.93 -6.71 -1.26
CA PRO A 36 10.28 -7.74 -2.26
C PRO A 36 10.17 -7.25 -3.70
N ALA A 37 9.12 -6.48 -4.02
CA ALA A 37 8.88 -5.96 -5.35
C ALA A 37 9.75 -4.72 -5.71
N GLY A 38 10.59 -4.25 -4.79
CA GLY A 38 11.57 -3.18 -5.01
C GLY A 38 12.89 -3.66 -5.62
N ASP A 39 12.93 -4.88 -6.17
CA ASP A 39 14.14 -5.47 -6.76
C ASP A 39 14.44 -4.97 -8.18
N THR A 40 13.43 -4.54 -8.92
CA THR A 40 13.55 -4.07 -10.30
C THR A 40 13.05 -2.64 -10.42
N LEU A 41 13.81 -1.79 -11.10
CA LEU A 41 13.55 -0.36 -11.24
C LEU A 41 13.70 0.09 -12.68
N ILE A 42 12.89 1.08 -13.04
CA ILE A 42 13.05 1.86 -14.27
C ILE A 42 13.88 3.09 -13.93
N VAL A 43 15.06 3.23 -14.56
CA VAL A 43 15.97 4.34 -14.29
C VAL A 43 15.33 5.66 -14.71
N GLY A 44 15.31 6.63 -13.80
CA GLY A 44 14.73 7.96 -14.04
C GLY A 44 13.20 8.03 -13.95
N SER A 45 12.52 6.96 -13.56
CA SER A 45 11.08 7.00 -13.29
C SER A 45 10.81 7.54 -11.88
N GLU A 46 9.85 8.47 -11.75
CA GLU A 46 9.37 8.96 -10.46
C GLU A 46 8.57 7.90 -9.69
N ASN A 47 7.90 6.99 -10.41
CA ASN A 47 7.22 5.83 -9.82
C ASN A 47 8.03 4.56 -10.11
N PRO A 48 8.84 4.10 -9.17
CA PRO A 48 9.76 2.98 -9.37
C PRO A 48 9.09 1.60 -9.34
N ASP A 49 7.79 1.48 -9.06
CA ASP A 49 7.12 0.18 -8.99
C ASP A 49 6.96 -0.45 -10.39
N TYR A 50 8.01 -1.11 -10.83
CA TYR A 50 8.09 -1.83 -12.10
C TYR A 50 6.94 -2.81 -12.30
N TYR A 51 6.60 -3.60 -11.29
CA TYR A 51 5.56 -4.61 -11.39
C TYR A 51 4.15 -4.02 -11.47
N SER A 52 3.91 -2.91 -10.79
CA SER A 52 2.64 -2.17 -10.91
C SER A 52 2.46 -1.62 -12.31
N GLN A 53 3.52 -1.05 -12.89
CA GLN A 53 3.48 -0.55 -14.26
C GLN A 53 3.21 -1.67 -15.28
N ILE A 54 3.81 -2.86 -15.10
CA ILE A 54 3.50 -4.02 -15.95
C ILE A 54 2.01 -4.37 -15.85
N ARG A 55 1.48 -4.53 -14.64
CA ARG A 55 0.07 -4.89 -14.45
C ARG A 55 -0.89 -3.86 -15.04
N THR A 56 -0.62 -2.58 -14.82
CA THR A 56 -1.46 -1.49 -15.34
C THR A 56 -1.45 -1.46 -16.88
N ASN A 57 -0.26 -1.53 -17.50
CA ASN A 57 -0.17 -1.54 -18.95
C ASN A 57 -0.72 -2.83 -19.55
N ALA A 58 -0.55 -3.98 -18.91
CA ALA A 58 -1.12 -5.24 -19.38
C ALA A 58 -2.65 -5.18 -19.44
N ARG A 59 -3.31 -4.56 -18.44
CA ARG A 59 -4.76 -4.33 -18.48
C ARG A 59 -5.20 -3.44 -19.65
N ILE A 60 -4.39 -2.43 -19.99
CA ILE A 60 -4.65 -1.59 -21.18
C ILE A 60 -4.57 -2.42 -22.47
N PHE A 61 -3.55 -3.27 -22.61
CA PHE A 61 -3.42 -4.17 -23.78
C PHE A 61 -4.58 -5.17 -23.85
N GLN A 62 -4.99 -5.76 -22.75
CA GLN A 62 -6.15 -6.68 -22.72
C GLN A 62 -7.46 -5.97 -23.09
N ALA A 63 -7.62 -4.69 -22.70
CA ALA A 63 -8.79 -3.90 -23.11
C ALA A 63 -8.82 -3.62 -24.62
N GLN A 64 -7.64 -3.52 -25.26
CA GLN A 64 -7.51 -3.35 -26.73
C GLN A 64 -7.64 -4.67 -27.49
N ASP A 65 -7.18 -5.76 -26.91
CA ASP A 65 -7.26 -7.12 -27.46
C ASP A 65 -7.76 -8.11 -26.39
N PRO A 66 -9.08 -8.33 -26.31
CA PRO A 66 -9.69 -9.25 -25.34
C PRO A 66 -9.28 -10.72 -25.50
N GLY A 67 -8.63 -11.09 -26.61
CA GLY A 67 -8.10 -12.44 -26.84
C GLY A 67 -6.79 -12.71 -26.10
N LEU A 68 -6.11 -11.68 -25.58
CA LEU A 68 -4.88 -11.84 -24.82
C LEU A 68 -5.15 -12.33 -23.40
N SER A 69 -4.51 -13.43 -22.99
CA SER A 69 -4.46 -13.80 -21.58
C SER A 69 -3.66 -12.77 -20.79
N ARG A 70 -3.88 -12.71 -19.46
CA ARG A 70 -3.12 -11.84 -18.58
C ARG A 70 -1.61 -12.06 -18.72
N GLU A 71 -1.18 -13.33 -18.70
CA GLU A 71 0.23 -13.68 -18.82
C GLU A 71 0.86 -13.21 -20.13
N GLN A 72 0.12 -13.37 -21.23
CA GLN A 72 0.56 -12.89 -22.54
C GLN A 72 0.68 -11.38 -22.60
N ALA A 73 -0.28 -10.65 -22.04
CA ALA A 73 -0.25 -9.20 -21.94
C ALA A 73 0.90 -8.70 -21.07
N GLU A 74 1.10 -9.28 -19.88
CA GLU A 74 2.23 -8.93 -18.98
C GLU A 74 3.59 -9.21 -19.65
N LYS A 75 3.71 -10.33 -20.38
CA LYS A 75 4.94 -10.67 -21.13
C LYS A 75 5.23 -9.62 -22.21
N LEU A 76 4.23 -9.28 -23.02
CA LEU A 76 4.35 -8.28 -24.07
C LEU A 76 4.75 -6.90 -23.53
N VAL A 77 4.14 -6.48 -22.41
CA VAL A 77 4.50 -5.22 -21.75
C VAL A 77 5.94 -5.27 -21.25
N ARG A 78 6.34 -6.37 -20.63
CA ARG A 78 7.71 -6.55 -20.12
C ARG A 78 8.74 -6.43 -21.23
N GLU A 79 8.54 -7.11 -22.36
CA GLU A 79 9.41 -7.03 -23.52
C GLU A 79 9.54 -5.57 -24.00
N LYS A 80 8.42 -4.87 -24.22
CA LYS A 80 8.42 -3.47 -24.64
C LYS A 80 9.07 -2.52 -23.62
N MET A 81 8.93 -2.78 -22.34
CA MET A 81 9.58 -1.97 -21.31
C MET A 81 11.10 -2.14 -21.33
N TRP A 82 11.59 -3.37 -21.48
CA TRP A 82 13.03 -3.65 -21.59
C TRP A 82 13.65 -3.09 -22.87
N GLU A 83 12.90 -2.98 -23.96
CA GLU A 83 13.36 -2.34 -25.19
C GLU A 83 13.43 -0.81 -25.08
N ARG A 84 12.51 -0.21 -24.33
CA ARG A 84 12.30 1.24 -24.32
C ARG A 84 13.00 1.96 -23.17
N PHE A 85 13.17 1.30 -22.04
CA PHE A 85 13.68 1.90 -20.80
C PHE A 85 14.94 1.21 -20.33
N GLU A 86 15.81 1.98 -19.69
CA GLU A 86 16.91 1.43 -18.92
C GLU A 86 16.36 0.82 -17.62
N ILE A 87 16.45 -0.51 -17.49
CA ILE A 87 15.95 -1.26 -16.33
C ILE A 87 17.14 -1.82 -15.57
N THR A 88 17.14 -1.64 -14.26
CA THR A 88 18.18 -2.13 -13.37
C THR A 88 17.59 -2.93 -12.21
N THR A 89 18.41 -3.82 -11.63
CA THR A 89 18.02 -4.59 -10.44
C THR A 89 18.82 -4.14 -9.22
N ARG A 90 18.21 -4.27 -8.04
CA ARG A 90 18.84 -3.98 -6.75
C ARG A 90 19.08 -5.26 -5.96
N PRO A 91 20.27 -5.48 -5.39
CA PRO A 91 20.48 -6.55 -4.44
C PRO A 91 19.60 -6.35 -3.19
N VAL A 92 19.37 -7.42 -2.43
CA VAL A 92 18.39 -7.44 -1.31
C VAL A 92 18.64 -6.33 -0.30
N ASP A 93 19.90 -6.04 0.04
CA ASP A 93 20.32 -5.02 1.00
C ASP A 93 20.21 -3.57 0.47
N LYS A 94 19.89 -3.40 -0.81
CA LYS A 94 19.70 -2.09 -1.45
C LYS A 94 18.25 -1.83 -1.87
N ARG A 95 17.34 -2.73 -1.53
CA ARG A 95 15.91 -2.52 -1.72
C ARG A 95 15.38 -1.60 -0.64
N GLU A 96 14.26 -0.95 -0.92
CA GLU A 96 13.58 -0.10 0.05
C GLU A 96 13.17 -0.86 1.30
N ASN A 97 13.36 -0.24 2.45
CA ASN A 97 12.95 -0.79 3.73
C ASN A 97 11.55 -0.28 4.08
N TYR A 98 10.64 -1.20 4.31
CA TYR A 98 9.29 -0.88 4.77
C TYR A 98 9.14 -1.22 6.24
N ILE A 99 8.42 -0.36 6.96
CA ILE A 99 7.97 -0.59 8.34
C ILE A 99 6.48 -0.92 8.30
N LYS A 100 6.11 -2.09 8.79
CA LYS A 100 4.71 -2.51 8.89
C LYS A 100 4.47 -3.30 10.18
N ARG A 101 3.23 -3.26 10.66
CA ARG A 101 2.80 -4.12 11.76
C ARG A 101 2.57 -5.54 11.24
N GLY A 102 3.18 -6.53 11.90
CA GLY A 102 3.01 -7.95 11.59
C GLY A 102 1.73 -8.49 12.22
N VAL A 103 0.64 -8.55 11.45
CA VAL A 103 -0.67 -9.01 11.95
C VAL A 103 -0.89 -10.50 11.79
N GLY A 104 -0.17 -11.16 10.88
CA GLY A 104 -0.25 -12.59 10.60
C GLY A 104 1.00 -13.35 11.00
N MET A 105 0.84 -14.51 11.60
CA MET A 105 1.91 -15.45 11.93
C MET A 105 1.85 -16.65 10.99
N PRO A 106 2.98 -17.37 10.76
CA PRO A 106 2.98 -18.57 9.93
C PRO A 106 1.90 -19.57 10.34
N GLY A 107 1.03 -19.93 9.40
CA GLY A 107 -0.11 -20.83 9.60
C GLY A 107 -1.43 -20.16 9.96
N ASP A 108 -1.45 -18.84 10.09
CA ASP A 108 -2.71 -18.11 10.29
C ASP A 108 -3.53 -18.00 9.00
N ILE A 109 -4.82 -17.85 9.17
CA ILE A 109 -5.76 -17.44 8.14
C ILE A 109 -6.19 -16.01 8.48
N LEU A 110 -5.92 -15.07 7.56
CA LEU A 110 -6.26 -13.66 7.70
C LEU A 110 -7.46 -13.30 6.84
N GLU A 111 -8.35 -12.51 7.38
CA GLU A 111 -9.53 -12.01 6.65
C GLU A 111 -9.86 -10.60 7.13
N LEU A 112 -10.19 -9.71 6.19
CA LEU A 112 -10.79 -8.41 6.48
C LEU A 112 -12.26 -8.45 6.09
N LYS A 113 -13.12 -8.05 7.00
CA LYS A 113 -14.57 -7.85 6.78
C LYS A 113 -14.91 -6.46 7.24
N ASP A 114 -15.33 -5.62 6.31
CA ASP A 114 -15.63 -4.22 6.57
C ASP A 114 -14.46 -3.49 7.27
N ALA A 115 -13.23 -3.74 6.79
CA ALA A 115 -11.94 -3.29 7.33
C ALA A 115 -11.64 -3.73 8.78
N GLN A 116 -12.40 -4.67 9.34
CA GLN A 116 -12.10 -5.34 10.59
C GLN A 116 -11.27 -6.60 10.34
N LEU A 117 -10.11 -6.70 10.99
CA LEU A 117 -9.24 -7.86 10.88
C LEU A 117 -9.78 -9.04 11.69
N TYR A 118 -9.80 -10.20 11.05
CA TYR A 118 -10.03 -11.49 11.66
C TYR A 118 -8.81 -12.39 11.47
N VAL A 119 -8.42 -13.09 12.51
CA VAL A 119 -7.31 -14.06 12.49
C VAL A 119 -7.87 -15.40 12.95
N ASN A 120 -7.76 -16.40 12.09
CA ASN A 120 -8.31 -17.76 12.33
C ASN A 120 -9.80 -17.71 12.70
N GLY A 121 -10.58 -16.85 12.04
CA GLY A 121 -12.01 -16.65 12.24
C GLY A 121 -12.39 -15.85 13.49
N LYS A 122 -11.42 -15.39 14.30
CA LYS A 122 -11.67 -14.56 15.48
C LYS A 122 -11.35 -13.10 15.17
N MET A 123 -12.21 -12.19 15.60
CA MET A 123 -11.97 -10.76 15.51
C MET A 123 -10.69 -10.39 16.28
N SER A 124 -9.80 -9.66 15.62
CA SER A 124 -8.58 -9.13 16.23
C SER A 124 -8.85 -7.75 16.82
N ASP A 125 -8.22 -7.45 17.94
CA ASP A 125 -8.27 -6.11 18.52
C ASP A 125 -7.62 -5.10 17.56
N ASN A 126 -8.25 -3.96 17.41
CA ASN A 126 -7.73 -2.87 16.61
C ASN A 126 -6.68 -2.09 17.41
N PRO A 127 -5.56 -1.65 16.78
CA PRO A 127 -4.65 -0.72 17.40
C PRO A 127 -5.36 0.57 17.82
N GLU A 128 -4.95 1.14 18.96
CA GLU A 128 -5.56 2.35 19.55
C GLU A 128 -5.67 3.52 18.54
N ASN A 129 -4.63 3.69 17.73
CA ASN A 129 -4.56 4.77 16.73
C ASN A 129 -4.85 4.29 15.31
N LEU A 130 -5.71 3.28 15.15
CA LEU A 130 -6.13 2.82 13.83
C LEU A 130 -6.85 3.94 13.09
N GLN A 131 -6.41 4.21 11.88
CA GLN A 131 -7.00 5.22 11.00
C GLN A 131 -7.81 4.55 9.89
N TYR A 132 -8.96 5.15 9.60
CA TYR A 132 -9.74 4.85 8.41
C TYR A 132 -9.83 6.09 7.52
N ARG A 133 -10.11 5.93 6.26
CA ARG A 133 -10.34 7.05 5.36
C ARG A 133 -11.77 7.56 5.52
N TYR A 134 -11.89 8.87 5.74
CA TYR A 134 -13.18 9.54 5.87
C TYR A 134 -13.32 10.64 4.82
N GLU A 135 -14.52 10.75 4.27
CA GLU A 135 -14.97 11.92 3.54
C GLU A 135 -15.54 12.93 4.54
N VAL A 136 -15.01 14.14 4.49
CA VAL A 136 -15.43 15.25 5.34
C VAL A 136 -15.98 16.37 4.46
N ARG A 137 -17.26 16.67 4.60
CA ARG A 137 -17.94 17.74 3.87
C ARG A 137 -18.14 18.96 4.73
N THR A 138 -17.93 20.13 4.14
CA THR A 138 -18.14 21.42 4.81
C THR A 138 -19.32 22.18 4.19
N ASN A 139 -19.78 23.22 4.89
CA ASN A 139 -20.87 24.13 4.46
C ASN A 139 -20.47 25.11 3.36
N GLY A 140 -19.40 24.87 2.62
CA GLY A 140 -18.86 25.77 1.61
C GLY A 140 -17.60 26.51 2.09
N THR A 141 -17.35 26.58 3.40
CA THR A 141 -16.13 27.17 3.96
C THR A 141 -15.06 26.10 4.15
N PRO A 142 -13.88 26.22 3.53
CA PRO A 142 -12.79 25.26 3.69
C PRO A 142 -12.32 25.12 5.15
N LEU A 143 -11.79 23.97 5.48
CA LEU A 143 -11.22 23.69 6.80
C LEU A 143 -9.90 24.46 7.01
N ASN A 144 -9.69 24.94 8.22
CA ASN A 144 -8.45 25.63 8.58
C ASN A 144 -7.33 24.59 8.80
N ARG A 145 -6.22 24.73 8.05
CA ARG A 145 -5.07 23.80 8.11
C ARG A 145 -4.47 23.71 9.51
N MET A 146 -4.33 24.81 10.23
CA MET A 146 -3.75 24.81 11.58
C MET A 146 -4.63 24.02 12.54
N LYS A 147 -5.96 24.23 12.48
CA LYS A 147 -6.89 23.45 13.31
C LYS A 147 -6.89 21.96 12.97
N LEU A 148 -6.65 21.59 11.72
CA LEU A 148 -6.48 20.18 11.32
C LEU A 148 -5.19 19.58 11.89
N GLN A 149 -4.09 20.35 11.92
CA GLN A 149 -2.86 19.93 12.59
C GLN A 149 -3.04 19.80 14.11
N ASP A 150 -3.78 20.71 14.74
CA ASP A 150 -4.06 20.67 16.19
C ASP A 150 -4.81 19.41 16.62
N ILE A 151 -5.62 18.82 15.73
CA ILE A 151 -6.27 17.54 16.01
C ILE A 151 -5.42 16.32 15.67
N GLY A 152 -4.20 16.50 15.11
CA GLY A 152 -3.22 15.46 14.86
C GLY A 152 -3.05 15.02 13.41
N LEU A 153 -3.64 15.71 12.42
CA LEU A 153 -3.40 15.43 10.99
C LEU A 153 -2.03 15.95 10.56
N SER A 154 -1.32 15.16 9.76
CA SER A 154 -0.07 15.59 9.15
C SER A 154 -0.30 16.61 8.02
N LEU A 155 0.70 17.43 7.71
CA LEU A 155 0.62 18.38 6.59
C LEU A 155 0.42 17.69 5.24
N GLU A 156 0.96 16.50 5.08
CA GLU A 156 0.84 15.67 3.88
C GLU A 156 -0.60 15.18 3.70
N ASP A 157 -1.23 14.70 4.79
CA ASP A 157 -2.61 14.23 4.78
C ASP A 157 -3.63 15.35 4.56
N ILE A 158 -3.34 16.56 5.07
CA ILE A 158 -4.21 17.71 4.92
C ILE A 158 -4.27 18.19 3.46
N GLY A 159 -3.14 18.21 2.75
CA GLY A 159 -3.06 18.72 1.39
C GLY A 159 -3.60 20.16 1.27
N ILE A 160 -4.43 20.40 0.27
CA ILE A 160 -5.16 21.68 0.06
C ILE A 160 -6.62 21.47 0.47
N PRO A 161 -7.06 22.03 1.62
CA PRO A 161 -8.44 21.86 2.06
C PRO A 161 -9.45 22.44 1.07
N SER A 162 -10.51 21.70 0.83
CA SER A 162 -11.63 22.10 -0.03
C SER A 162 -12.97 21.92 0.70
N THR A 163 -14.08 21.97 -0.02
CA THR A 163 -15.42 21.72 0.55
C THR A 163 -15.70 20.24 0.77
N VAL A 164 -14.99 19.37 0.05
CA VAL A 164 -14.99 17.91 0.25
C VAL A 164 -13.57 17.46 0.39
N ASN A 165 -13.25 16.81 1.49
CA ASN A 165 -11.89 16.37 1.82
C ASN A 165 -11.89 14.88 2.17
N TYR A 166 -10.76 14.21 1.94
CA TYR A 166 -10.56 12.82 2.29
C TYR A 166 -9.35 12.70 3.21
N PHE A 167 -9.60 12.38 4.48
CA PHE A 167 -8.55 12.31 5.49
C PHE A 167 -8.42 10.91 6.12
N PRO A 168 -7.20 10.47 6.45
CA PRO A 168 -6.99 9.34 7.35
C PRO A 168 -7.24 9.79 8.80
N LEU A 169 -8.34 9.36 9.39
CA LEU A 169 -8.74 9.80 10.74
C LEU A 169 -8.83 8.62 11.71
N THR A 170 -8.37 8.84 12.94
CA THR A 170 -8.73 8.01 14.08
C THR A 170 -10.15 8.35 14.55
N LEU A 171 -10.74 7.49 15.36
CA LEU A 171 -12.06 7.79 15.97
C LEU A 171 -12.02 9.08 16.81
N GLU A 172 -10.93 9.32 17.55
CA GLU A 172 -10.75 10.54 18.32
C GLU A 172 -10.72 11.80 17.45
N MET A 173 -10.00 11.74 16.32
CA MET A 173 -9.96 12.84 15.35
C MET A 173 -11.36 13.14 14.77
N VAL A 174 -12.14 12.10 14.48
CA VAL A 174 -13.53 12.25 14.01
C VAL A 174 -14.37 13.01 15.04
N GLU A 175 -14.28 12.65 16.34
CA GLU A 175 -15.03 13.34 17.40
C GLU A 175 -14.58 14.80 17.58
N LYS A 176 -13.30 15.10 17.36
CA LYS A 176 -12.79 16.48 17.36
C LYS A 176 -13.31 17.27 16.16
N LEU A 177 -13.31 16.68 14.96
CA LEU A 177 -13.79 17.30 13.71
C LEU A 177 -15.30 17.60 13.74
N LYS A 178 -16.11 16.76 14.37
CA LYS A 178 -17.55 17.00 14.56
C LYS A 178 -17.86 18.33 15.28
N LYS A 179 -16.90 18.85 16.05
CA LYS A 179 -17.04 20.13 16.77
C LYS A 179 -16.71 21.34 15.92
N PHE A 180 -16.24 21.16 14.69
CA PHE A 180 -15.92 22.29 13.82
C PHE A 180 -17.21 22.86 13.22
N PRO A 181 -17.44 24.18 13.32
CA PRO A 181 -18.73 24.80 12.96
C PRO A 181 -19.03 24.72 11.45
N ASN A 182 -18.01 24.51 10.64
CA ASN A 182 -18.15 24.41 9.18
C ASN A 182 -18.19 22.96 8.67
N VAL A 183 -18.05 21.95 9.53
CA VAL A 183 -18.22 20.54 9.17
C VAL A 183 -19.71 20.19 9.19
N VAL A 184 -20.20 19.66 8.07
CA VAL A 184 -21.61 19.27 7.91
C VAL A 184 -21.77 17.76 8.00
N GLU A 185 -20.81 17.00 7.44
CA GLU A 185 -20.92 15.56 7.34
C GLU A 185 -19.54 14.91 7.40
N ILE A 186 -19.44 13.78 8.09
CA ILE A 186 -18.25 12.94 8.15
C ILE A 186 -18.69 11.50 7.91
N ASN A 187 -18.28 10.93 6.79
CA ASN A 187 -18.59 9.54 6.42
C ASN A 187 -17.32 8.73 6.25
N ARG A 188 -17.26 7.54 6.82
CA ARG A 188 -16.20 6.61 6.50
C ARG A 188 -16.34 6.17 5.03
N THR A 189 -15.28 6.32 4.25
CA THR A 189 -15.24 5.80 2.89
C THR A 189 -15.03 4.29 2.93
N LYS A 190 -15.81 3.57 2.13
CA LYS A 190 -15.73 2.12 1.99
C LYS A 190 -15.57 1.76 0.52
N GLU A 191 -14.68 0.83 0.27
CA GLU A 191 -14.53 0.25 -1.07
C GLU A 191 -15.49 -0.93 -1.20
N VAL A 192 -16.40 -0.84 -2.15
CA VAL A 192 -17.44 -1.88 -2.36
C VAL A 192 -17.05 -2.83 -3.50
N SER A 193 -16.44 -2.30 -4.54
CA SER A 193 -16.07 -3.07 -5.73
C SER A 193 -14.73 -3.78 -5.56
N PRO A 194 -14.54 -4.94 -6.22
CA PRO A 194 -13.22 -5.57 -6.29
C PRO A 194 -12.16 -4.63 -6.84
N ASN A 195 -10.98 -4.62 -6.22
CA ASN A 195 -9.90 -3.73 -6.59
C ASN A 195 -8.76 -4.51 -7.29
N PRO A 196 -8.50 -4.27 -8.59
CA PRO A 196 -7.47 -4.99 -9.33
C PRO A 196 -6.03 -4.65 -8.89
N ASP A 197 -5.84 -3.64 -8.04
CA ASP A 197 -4.53 -3.25 -7.50
C ASP A 197 -4.24 -3.88 -6.14
N ILE A 198 -5.20 -4.64 -5.59
CA ILE A 198 -5.03 -5.43 -4.37
C ILE A 198 -4.53 -6.84 -4.73
N PHE A 199 -3.55 -7.32 -3.94
CA PHE A 199 -3.06 -8.71 -4.05
C PHE A 199 -4.24 -9.71 -3.93
N PRO A 200 -4.31 -10.76 -4.75
CA PRO A 200 -3.31 -11.24 -5.71
C PRO A 200 -3.46 -10.63 -7.12
N PHE A 201 -4.10 -9.49 -7.27
CA PHE A 201 -4.28 -8.75 -8.54
C PHE A 201 -5.19 -9.49 -9.55
N ASP A 202 -6.09 -10.32 -9.07
CA ASP A 202 -6.99 -11.16 -9.84
C ASP A 202 -8.42 -11.05 -9.27
N THR A 203 -9.16 -10.09 -9.78
CA THR A 203 -10.51 -9.78 -9.30
C THR A 203 -11.58 -10.80 -9.73
N LEU A 204 -11.26 -11.67 -10.70
CA LEU A 204 -12.18 -12.72 -11.15
C LEU A 204 -12.27 -13.85 -10.13
N ASN A 205 -11.11 -14.29 -9.59
CA ASN A 205 -11.06 -15.37 -8.60
C ASN A 205 -11.06 -14.84 -7.16
N TYR A 206 -10.58 -13.61 -6.96
CA TYR A 206 -10.43 -12.96 -5.65
C TYR A 206 -11.05 -11.56 -5.71
N PRO A 207 -12.37 -11.43 -5.50
CA PRO A 207 -13.04 -10.13 -5.57
C PRO A 207 -12.76 -9.27 -4.33
N TRP A 208 -11.49 -9.13 -4.00
CA TRP A 208 -11.01 -8.44 -2.80
C TRP A 208 -10.82 -6.95 -3.03
N ASN A 209 -10.88 -6.20 -1.93
CA ASN A 209 -10.58 -4.77 -1.88
C ASN A 209 -9.96 -4.43 -0.51
N VAL A 210 -9.71 -3.16 -0.22
CA VAL A 210 -9.06 -2.73 1.04
C VAL A 210 -9.92 -2.95 2.28
N ASP A 211 -11.24 -2.99 2.15
CA ASP A 211 -12.17 -3.22 3.26
C ASP A 211 -12.59 -4.68 3.41
N ASN A 212 -12.53 -5.45 2.31
CA ASN A 212 -12.91 -6.86 2.30
C ASN A 212 -11.85 -7.69 1.57
N PHE A 213 -11.09 -8.45 2.34
CA PHE A 213 -9.91 -9.15 1.85
C PHE A 213 -9.80 -10.53 2.49
N GLY A 214 -9.39 -11.51 1.72
CA GLY A 214 -9.18 -12.87 2.22
C GLY A 214 -10.39 -13.78 1.99
N PRO A 215 -10.36 -15.00 2.56
CA PRO A 215 -9.32 -15.50 3.48
C PRO A 215 -7.95 -15.71 2.81
N LEU A 216 -6.89 -15.29 3.48
CA LEU A 216 -5.50 -15.46 3.06
C LEU A 216 -4.76 -16.35 4.07
N TYR A 217 -4.23 -17.46 3.60
CA TYR A 217 -3.38 -18.33 4.41
C TYR A 217 -1.94 -17.82 4.44
N VAL A 218 -1.37 -17.62 5.63
CA VAL A 218 0.05 -17.28 5.83
C VAL A 218 0.87 -18.57 5.81
N PRO A 219 1.76 -18.78 4.83
CA PRO A 219 2.51 -20.03 4.71
C PRO A 219 3.33 -20.37 5.95
N LYS A 220 3.38 -21.64 6.31
CA LYS A 220 4.39 -22.20 7.22
C LYS A 220 5.64 -22.54 6.42
N LYS A 221 6.80 -22.33 7.04
CA LYS A 221 8.05 -22.91 6.50
C LYS A 221 8.04 -24.41 6.63
#